data_902c7a1fbdab3f193bbac548529df7c3
#
_entry.id   902c7a1fbdab3f193bbac548529df7c3
#
_cell.length_a   1.000
_cell.length_b   1.000
_cell.length_c   1.000
_cell.angle_alpha   90.00
_cell.angle_beta   90.00
_cell.angle_gamma   90.00
#
_symmetry.space_group_name_H-M   'P 1'
#
loop_
_entity.id
_entity.type
_entity.pdbx_description
1 polymer ?
#
loop_
_entity_poly.entity_id
_entity_poly.type
_entity_poly.pdbx_seq_one_letter_code
_entity_poly.pdbx_strand_id
1 'polypeptide(L)'
;LSNVRVTVCRELLPAGAGPLADRFELVRGGLDADRERILALVAGAGAVVSDPTVDVDSELLAAAGPQLRVVANFAVGTDNIDLEACRASG
;
A
#
# COMPACT_ATOMS: atom_id res chain seq x y z
N LEU A 1 2.96 -0.66 -18.28
CA LEU A 1 2.20 -0.31 -17.08
C LEU A 1 1.50 -1.51 -16.48
N SER A 2 1.30 -2.58 -17.28
CA SER A 2 0.74 -3.82 -16.79
C SER A 2 1.63 -4.49 -15.74
N ASN A 3 2.89 -4.07 -15.64
CA ASN A 3 3.85 -4.62 -14.70
C ASN A 3 3.93 -3.86 -13.38
N VAL A 4 3.09 -2.83 -13.20
CA VAL A 4 3.07 -2.09 -11.95
C VAL A 4 2.44 -2.95 -10.86
N ARG A 5 3.16 -3.10 -9.75
CA ARG A 5 2.67 -3.84 -8.60
C ARG A 5 1.87 -2.94 -7.69
N VAL A 6 0.66 -3.38 -7.35
CA VAL A 6 -0.19 -2.72 -6.36
C VAL A 6 -0.28 -3.63 -5.15
N THR A 7 0.22 -3.16 -4.01
CA THR A 7 0.14 -3.91 -2.76
C THR A 7 -1.04 -3.42 -1.94
N VAL A 8 -1.99 -4.31 -1.69
CA VAL A 8 -3.08 -4.10 -0.73
C VAL A 8 -2.59 -4.65 0.60
N CYS A 9 -2.37 -3.76 1.58
CA CYS A 9 -1.76 -4.17 2.84
C CYS A 9 -2.58 -5.23 3.56
N ARG A 10 -3.89 -5.15 3.49
CA ARG A 10 -4.77 -6.16 4.08
C ARG A 10 -5.73 -6.70 3.04
N GLU A 11 -6.91 -6.11 2.90
CA GLU A 11 -7.93 -6.60 1.99
C GLU A 11 -8.71 -5.47 1.34
N LEU A 12 -9.23 -5.76 0.14
CA LEU A 12 -10.21 -4.91 -0.54
C LEU A 12 -11.45 -5.74 -0.82
N LEU A 13 -12.60 -5.08 -0.84
CA LEU A 13 -13.81 -5.72 -1.33
C LEU A 13 -13.65 -6.12 -2.79
N PRO A 14 -14.32 -7.19 -3.25
CA PRO A 14 -14.19 -7.64 -4.65
C PRO A 14 -14.46 -6.55 -5.68
N ALA A 15 -15.38 -5.63 -5.38
CA ALA A 15 -15.69 -4.52 -6.28
C ALA A 15 -14.48 -3.60 -6.50
N GLY A 16 -13.60 -3.48 -5.50
CA GLY A 16 -12.37 -2.69 -5.64
C GLY A 16 -11.21 -3.52 -6.16
N ALA A 17 -11.08 -4.77 -5.69
CA ALA A 17 -9.95 -5.61 -6.03
C ALA A 17 -10.00 -6.12 -7.49
N GLY A 18 -11.19 -6.45 -7.99
CA GLY A 18 -11.34 -7.01 -9.33
C GLY A 18 -10.77 -6.12 -10.44
N PRO A 19 -11.19 -4.83 -10.53
CA PRO A 19 -10.65 -3.95 -11.55
C PRO A 19 -9.13 -3.75 -11.45
N LEU A 20 -8.59 -3.72 -10.24
CA LEU A 20 -7.15 -3.58 -10.05
C LEU A 20 -6.41 -4.82 -10.52
N ALA A 21 -6.94 -6.01 -10.20
CA ALA A 21 -6.31 -7.27 -10.59
C ALA A 21 -6.27 -7.42 -12.11
N ASP A 22 -7.24 -6.85 -12.83
CA ASP A 22 -7.28 -6.92 -14.29
C ASP A 22 -6.21 -6.05 -14.96
N ARG A 23 -5.71 -5.02 -14.27
CA ARG A 23 -4.81 -4.02 -14.84
C ARG A 23 -3.40 -4.07 -14.29
N PHE A 24 -3.24 -4.55 -13.06
CA PHE A 24 -1.98 -4.49 -12.34
C PHE A 24 -1.69 -5.82 -11.68
N GLU A 25 -0.43 -6.03 -11.32
CA GLU A 25 -0.07 -7.13 -10.47
C GLU A 25 -0.53 -6.81 -9.05
N LEU A 26 -1.56 -7.48 -8.58
CA LEU A 26 -2.16 -7.22 -7.29
C LEU A 26 -1.63 -8.18 -6.24
N VAL A 27 -1.06 -7.64 -5.16
CA VAL A 27 -0.56 -8.43 -4.03
C VAL A 27 -1.34 -8.03 -2.80
N ARG A 28 -1.85 -9.01 -2.07
CA ARG A 28 -2.67 -8.78 -0.88
C ARG A 28 -2.08 -9.42 0.36
N GLY A 29 -2.09 -8.67 1.47
CA GLY A 29 -1.61 -9.19 2.73
C GLY A 29 -2.63 -10.05 3.47
N GLY A 30 -3.90 -9.72 3.34
CA GLY A 30 -4.96 -10.37 4.09
C GLY A 30 -5.23 -9.68 5.42
N LEU A 31 -6.35 -10.02 6.05
CA LEU A 31 -6.79 -9.38 7.29
C LEU A 31 -5.84 -9.62 8.46
N ASP A 32 -5.13 -10.73 8.45
CA ASP A 32 -4.24 -11.14 9.55
C ASP A 32 -2.79 -10.74 9.34
N ALA A 33 -2.49 -9.96 8.31
CA ALA A 33 -1.11 -9.57 8.03
C ALA A 33 -0.55 -8.71 9.16
N ASP A 34 0.60 -9.12 9.72
CA ASP A 34 1.29 -8.33 10.74
C ASP A 34 2.19 -7.29 10.06
N ARG A 35 2.81 -6.44 10.87
CA ARG A 35 3.65 -5.34 10.38
C ARG A 35 4.80 -5.85 9.52
N GLU A 36 5.46 -6.90 9.97
CA GLU A 36 6.60 -7.47 9.27
C GLU A 36 6.21 -7.97 7.88
N ARG A 37 5.07 -8.67 7.78
CA ARG A 37 4.57 -9.16 6.51
C ARG A 37 4.19 -8.01 5.59
N ILE A 38 3.53 -6.98 6.13
CA ILE A 38 3.14 -5.81 5.33
C ILE A 38 4.38 -5.13 4.76
N LEU A 39 5.43 -4.94 5.57
CA LEU A 39 6.67 -4.34 5.09
C LEU A 39 7.31 -5.16 3.99
N ALA A 40 7.27 -6.48 4.10
CA ALA A 40 7.79 -7.36 3.06
C ALA A 40 6.98 -7.26 1.76
N LEU A 41 5.66 -7.14 1.87
CA LEU A 41 4.77 -7.12 0.71
C LEU A 41 4.81 -5.80 -0.05
N VAL A 42 5.11 -4.67 0.62
CA VAL A 42 5.16 -3.39 -0.08
C VAL A 42 6.46 -3.20 -0.87
N ALA A 43 7.47 -4.03 -0.65
CA ALA A 43 8.74 -3.91 -1.36
C ALA A 43 8.51 -4.02 -2.87
N GLY A 44 8.98 -3.02 -3.62
CA GLY A 44 8.85 -2.97 -5.06
C GLY A 44 7.50 -2.48 -5.57
N ALA A 45 6.58 -2.09 -4.68
CA ALA A 45 5.25 -1.64 -5.10
C ALA A 45 5.31 -0.27 -5.76
N GLY A 46 4.53 -0.10 -6.83
CA GLY A 46 4.30 1.22 -7.43
C GLY A 46 3.15 1.95 -6.76
N ALA A 47 2.24 1.21 -6.11
CA ALA A 47 1.12 1.77 -5.36
C ALA A 47 0.85 0.89 -4.14
N VAL A 48 0.42 1.52 -3.06
CA VAL A 48 0.06 0.84 -1.81
C VAL A 48 -1.36 1.25 -1.43
N VAL A 49 -2.20 0.27 -1.13
CA VAL A 49 -3.54 0.50 -0.61
C VAL A 49 -3.53 0.14 0.87
N SER A 50 -3.76 1.13 1.72
CA SER A 50 -3.74 0.97 3.17
C SER A 50 -5.12 1.21 3.77
N ASP A 51 -5.25 0.96 5.07
CA ASP A 51 -6.45 1.22 5.85
C ASP A 51 -6.07 1.81 7.21
N PRO A 52 -7.04 2.16 8.08
CA PRO A 52 -6.71 2.83 9.35
C PRO A 52 -5.82 2.01 10.29
N THR A 53 -5.72 0.71 10.10
CA THR A 53 -4.91 -0.16 10.95
C THR A 53 -3.45 -0.25 10.50
N VAL A 54 -3.12 0.37 9.37
CA VAL A 54 -1.77 0.32 8.78
C VAL A 54 -1.14 1.70 8.88
N ASP A 55 -0.02 1.79 9.61
CA ASP A 55 0.73 3.04 9.70
C ASP A 55 1.58 3.21 8.45
N VAL A 56 1.28 4.25 7.67
CA VAL A 56 2.08 4.64 6.51
C VAL A 56 3.10 5.67 6.97
N ASP A 57 4.26 5.19 7.34
CA ASP A 57 5.33 6.00 7.93
C ASP A 57 6.62 5.85 7.11
N SER A 58 7.70 6.47 7.60
CA SER A 58 8.97 6.43 6.87
C SER A 58 9.50 5.00 6.73
N GLU A 59 9.25 4.12 7.69
CA GLU A 59 9.68 2.72 7.61
C GLU A 59 8.98 2.00 6.45
N LEU A 60 7.66 2.16 6.33
CA LEU A 60 6.89 1.54 5.25
C LEU A 60 7.28 2.11 3.90
N LEU A 61 7.45 3.44 3.82
CA LEU A 61 7.84 4.09 2.57
C LEU A 61 9.23 3.66 2.12
N ALA A 62 10.16 3.52 3.06
CA ALA A 62 11.50 3.03 2.75
C ALA A 62 11.46 1.57 2.29
N ALA A 63 10.63 0.75 2.92
CA ALA A 63 10.46 -0.66 2.53
C ALA A 63 9.91 -0.78 1.11
N ALA A 64 8.96 0.09 0.73
CA ALA A 64 8.38 0.09 -0.61
C ALA A 64 9.43 0.46 -1.66
N GLY A 65 10.26 1.45 -1.37
CA GLY A 65 11.33 1.86 -2.27
C GLY A 65 10.99 3.08 -3.11
N PRO A 66 11.94 3.56 -3.93
CA PRO A 66 11.78 4.82 -4.66
C PRO A 66 10.79 4.77 -5.82
N GLN A 67 10.36 3.60 -6.26
CA GLN A 67 9.41 3.46 -7.35
C GLN A 67 7.96 3.68 -6.88
N LEU A 68 7.71 3.81 -5.57
CA LEU A 68 6.37 4.05 -5.05
C LEU A 68 5.86 5.43 -5.49
N ARG A 69 4.67 5.46 -6.07
CA ARG A 69 4.06 6.69 -6.60
C ARG A 69 2.82 7.12 -5.84
N VAL A 70 2.04 6.17 -5.33
CA VAL A 70 0.71 6.43 -4.80
C VAL A 70 0.47 5.60 -3.54
N VAL A 71 -0.12 6.24 -2.54
CA VAL A 71 -0.70 5.55 -1.39
C VAL A 71 -2.19 5.91 -1.35
N ALA A 72 -3.05 4.91 -1.46
CA ALA A 72 -4.49 5.08 -1.34
C ALA A 72 -4.91 4.52 0.02
N ASN A 73 -5.60 5.32 0.81
CA ASN A 73 -5.95 4.98 2.18
C ASN A 73 -7.46 4.88 2.34
N PHE A 74 -7.96 3.69 2.64
CA PHE A 74 -9.38 3.49 2.94
C PHE A 74 -9.65 3.81 4.40
N ALA A 75 -9.82 5.11 4.68
CA ALA A 75 -10.03 5.62 6.03
C ALA A 75 -10.80 6.93 5.96
N VAL A 76 -11.38 7.33 7.09
CA VAL A 76 -12.10 8.60 7.17
C VAL A 76 -11.13 9.79 7.16
N GLY A 77 -9.93 9.59 7.63
CA GLY A 77 -8.90 10.64 7.67
C GLY A 77 -7.55 10.08 7.32
N THR A 78 -6.51 10.84 7.65
CA THR A 78 -5.12 10.47 7.36
C THR A 78 -4.29 10.31 8.63
N ASP A 79 -4.92 10.00 9.77
CA ASP A 79 -4.22 9.88 11.05
C ASP A 79 -3.16 8.78 11.04
N ASN A 80 -3.34 7.76 10.20
CA ASN A 80 -2.40 6.66 10.06
C ASN A 80 -1.31 6.93 9.03
N ILE A 81 -1.32 8.10 8.39
CA ILE A 81 -0.36 8.45 7.34
C ILE A 81 0.53 9.58 7.83
N ASP A 82 1.83 9.34 7.79
CA ASP A 82 2.83 10.38 8.04
C ASP A 82 3.01 11.19 6.76
N LEU A 83 2.27 12.30 6.67
CA LEU A 83 2.27 13.13 5.47
C LEU A 83 3.64 13.78 5.23
N GLU A 84 4.39 14.08 6.29
CA GLU A 84 5.74 14.61 6.17
C GLU A 84 6.68 13.60 5.52
N ALA A 85 6.60 12.32 5.96
CA ALA A 85 7.41 11.27 5.38
C ALA A 85 7.05 11.04 3.92
N CYS A 86 5.76 11.08 3.57
CA CYS A 86 5.32 10.94 2.19
C CYS A 86 5.87 12.07 1.32
N ARG A 87 5.81 13.30 1.83
CA ARG A 87 6.32 14.47 1.12
C ARG A 87 7.83 14.37 0.92
N ALA A 88 8.55 13.92 1.94
CA ALA A 88 10.02 13.77 1.86
C ALA A 88 10.44 12.69 0.87
N SER A 89 9.60 11.69 0.67
CA SER A 89 9.89 10.59 -0.28
C SER A 89 9.58 10.96 -1.72
N GLY A 90 8.84 12.02 -1.93
CA GLY A 90 8.44 12.43 -3.29
C GLY A 90 7.03 11.89 -3.69
#